data_d52b7289ef3bb7b178710d2d0d8c9759
#
_entry.id   d52b7289ef3bb7b178710d2d0d8c9759
#
_cell.length_a   1.000
_cell.length_b   1.000
_cell.length_c   1.000
_cell.angle_alpha   90.00
_cell.angle_beta   90.00
_cell.angle_gamma   90.00
#
_symmetry.space_group_name_H-M   'P 1'
#
loop_
_entity.id
_entity.type
_entity.pdbx_description
1 polymer ?
#
loop_
_entity_poly.entity_id
_entity_poly.type
_entity_poly.pdbx_seq_one_letter_code
_entity_poly.pdbx_strand_id
1 'polypeptide(L)'
;VSAHQHLVRSEDKNIILQDGGKAIVGYDKGRVELSGSVSAKWQPIDRLGMSVVLREEMYGSEWAPLIPAFFIDGIISPKGNVMLKASVSRNYRFPTLNDLYFLPGGNPNLRNEHGFSYDAGVSFEVGKENVYKLSGGVNWFDSYIDDWIIWLPTTKGFFSPRNVKKVHAYGIEVKANLAVQPAKDWLIDLNGSYSWTPSINEGE
;
A
#
# COMPACT_ATOMS: atom_id res chain seq x y z
N VAL A 1 -14.76 7.47 -13.99
CA VAL A 1 -15.04 8.10 -12.69
C VAL A 1 -15.68 7.06 -11.81
N SER A 2 -15.12 6.82 -10.63
CA SER A 2 -15.71 5.94 -9.62
C SER A 2 -15.91 6.72 -8.33
N ALA A 3 -17.03 6.50 -7.66
CA ALA A 3 -17.31 7.05 -6.35
C ALA A 3 -17.73 5.90 -5.40
N HIS A 4 -17.16 5.87 -4.21
CA HIS A 4 -17.48 4.89 -3.20
C HIS A 4 -17.90 5.60 -1.92
N GLN A 5 -18.99 5.13 -1.32
CA GLN A 5 -19.44 5.58 -0.01
C GLN A 5 -19.30 4.44 0.98
N HIS A 6 -18.56 4.68 2.05
CA HIS A 6 -18.42 3.74 3.16
C HIS A 6 -19.08 4.31 4.40
N LEU A 7 -19.99 3.54 5.00
CA LEU A 7 -20.58 3.83 6.28
C LEU A 7 -19.98 2.86 7.29
N VAL A 8 -19.11 3.38 8.16
CA VAL A 8 -18.43 2.56 9.16
C VAL A 8 -19.08 2.80 10.50
N ARG A 9 -19.55 1.73 11.13
CA ARG A 9 -20.06 1.74 12.49
C ARG A 9 -19.43 0.58 13.25
N SER A 10 -18.91 0.86 14.44
CA SER A 10 -18.46 -0.16 15.38
C SER A 10 -19.36 -0.11 16.60
N GLU A 11 -19.86 -1.27 17.02
CA GLU A 11 -20.73 -1.40 18.19
C GLU A 11 -19.93 -1.91 19.39
N ASP A 12 -20.19 -1.31 20.55
CA ASP A 12 -19.62 -1.74 21.81
C ASP A 12 -20.20 -3.07 22.26
N LYS A 13 -19.33 -3.93 22.79
CA LYS A 13 -19.76 -5.08 23.58
C LYS A 13 -19.53 -4.77 25.05
N ASN A 14 -20.61 -4.82 25.84
CA ASN A 14 -20.49 -4.77 27.28
C ASN A 14 -19.80 -6.05 27.79
N ILE A 15 -18.65 -5.90 28.44
CA ILE A 15 -17.99 -6.96 29.18
C ILE A 15 -18.39 -6.83 30.65
N ILE A 16 -18.89 -7.93 31.24
CA ILE A 16 -19.17 -8.01 32.67
C ILE A 16 -17.84 -8.25 33.37
N LEU A 17 -17.41 -7.30 34.20
CA LEU A 17 -16.22 -7.44 35.04
C LEU A 17 -16.45 -8.47 36.17
N GLN A 18 -15.36 -9.01 36.75
CA GLN A 18 -15.42 -10.01 37.84
C GLN A 18 -16.13 -9.49 39.10
N ASP A 19 -16.20 -8.19 39.30
CA ASP A 19 -16.93 -7.50 40.38
C ASP A 19 -18.41 -7.25 40.07
N GLY A 20 -18.89 -7.72 38.90
CA GLY A 20 -20.26 -7.49 38.44
C GLY A 20 -20.47 -6.11 37.79
N GLY A 21 -19.47 -5.28 37.70
CA GLY A 21 -19.48 -4.04 36.96
C GLY A 21 -19.51 -4.27 35.45
N LYS A 22 -20.03 -3.30 34.70
CA LYS A 22 -20.01 -3.32 33.22
C LYS A 22 -18.88 -2.43 32.75
N ALA A 23 -17.92 -3.00 32.03
CA ALA A 23 -16.96 -2.22 31.26
C ALA A 23 -17.42 -2.14 29.80
N ILE A 24 -17.29 -0.97 29.21
CA ILE A 24 -17.46 -0.77 27.77
C ILE A 24 -16.11 -1.08 27.14
N VAL A 25 -16.09 -2.11 26.28
CA VAL A 25 -14.93 -2.41 25.45
C VAL A 25 -15.33 -2.13 24.00
N GLY A 26 -14.57 -1.26 23.38
CA GLY A 26 -14.90 -0.80 22.04
C GLY A 26 -15.37 0.66 22.01
N TYR A 27 -16.12 1.02 21.01
CA TYR A 27 -16.65 2.38 20.83
C TYR A 27 -17.91 2.37 19.98
N ASP A 28 -18.81 3.30 20.24
CA ASP A 28 -20.00 3.54 19.39
C ASP A 28 -19.82 4.85 18.62
N LYS A 29 -19.15 4.75 17.49
CA LYS A 29 -18.85 5.87 16.60
C LYS A 29 -19.07 5.45 15.15
N GLY A 30 -19.71 6.32 14.40
CA GLY A 30 -19.86 6.17 12.96
C GLY A 30 -19.22 7.34 12.23
N ARG A 31 -18.73 7.10 11.03
CA ARG A 31 -18.13 8.11 10.16
C ARG A 31 -18.56 7.85 8.72
N VAL A 32 -18.98 8.90 8.03
CA VAL A 32 -19.18 8.85 6.59
C VAL A 32 -17.82 9.00 5.92
N GLU A 33 -17.51 8.10 5.01
CA GLU A 33 -16.28 8.13 4.22
C GLU A 33 -16.68 8.15 2.74
N LEU A 34 -16.16 9.14 2.02
CA LEU A 34 -16.37 9.29 0.59
C LEU A 34 -15.03 9.28 -0.10
N SER A 35 -14.95 8.59 -1.23
CA SER A 35 -13.79 8.65 -2.10
C SER A 35 -14.20 8.75 -3.57
N GLY A 36 -13.48 9.56 -4.30
CA GLY A 36 -13.64 9.70 -5.73
C GLY A 36 -12.29 9.70 -6.42
N SER A 37 -12.23 9.11 -7.62
CA SER A 37 -11.01 9.15 -8.41
C SER A 37 -11.29 9.38 -9.87
N VAL A 38 -10.37 10.09 -10.51
CA VAL A 38 -10.34 10.30 -11.96
C VAL A 38 -8.98 9.82 -12.47
N SER A 39 -8.99 9.07 -13.55
CA SER A 39 -7.75 8.63 -14.20
C SER A 39 -7.75 9.01 -15.67
N ALA A 40 -6.58 9.39 -16.16
CA ALA A 40 -6.33 9.60 -17.58
C ALA A 40 -5.13 8.76 -18.01
N LYS A 41 -5.27 8.10 -19.14
CA LYS A 41 -4.20 7.34 -19.77
C LYS A 41 -3.89 7.94 -21.12
N TRP A 42 -2.61 8.11 -21.40
CA TRP A 42 -2.10 8.62 -22.66
C TRP A 42 -0.99 7.71 -23.18
N GLN A 43 -1.03 7.41 -24.45
CA GLN A 43 -0.05 6.59 -25.15
C GLN A 43 0.47 7.36 -26.37
N PRO A 44 1.51 8.20 -26.18
CA PRO A 44 2.02 9.06 -27.27
C PRO A 44 2.63 8.28 -28.44
N ILE A 45 3.17 7.10 -28.14
CA ILE A 45 3.70 6.15 -29.12
C ILE A 45 3.43 4.72 -28.65
N ASP A 46 3.46 3.73 -29.54
CA ASP A 46 3.10 2.33 -29.27
C ASP A 46 3.90 1.68 -28.11
N ARG A 47 5.05 2.25 -27.77
CA ARG A 47 5.98 1.69 -26.76
C ARG A 47 6.03 2.49 -25.46
N LEU A 48 5.26 3.55 -25.33
CA LEU A 48 5.28 4.42 -24.15
C LEU A 48 3.87 4.67 -23.66
N GLY A 49 3.57 4.21 -22.46
CA GLY A 49 2.34 4.48 -21.72
C GLY A 49 2.58 5.45 -20.58
N MET A 50 1.65 6.37 -20.38
CA MET A 50 1.65 7.29 -19.24
C MET A 50 0.26 7.34 -18.66
N SER A 51 0.14 7.40 -17.33
CA SER A 51 -1.16 7.60 -16.70
C SER A 51 -1.07 8.45 -15.45
N VAL A 52 -2.13 9.20 -15.21
CA VAL A 52 -2.34 10.03 -14.03
C VAL A 52 -3.60 9.56 -13.35
N VAL A 53 -3.55 9.43 -12.03
CA VAL A 53 -4.71 9.21 -11.18
C VAL A 53 -4.78 10.35 -10.19
N LEU A 54 -5.93 10.97 -10.07
CA LEU A 54 -6.24 11.97 -9.06
C LEU A 54 -7.32 11.39 -8.16
N ARG A 55 -7.05 11.31 -6.86
CA ARG A 55 -7.99 10.81 -5.86
C ARG A 55 -8.27 11.89 -4.83
N GLU A 56 -9.53 11.99 -4.45
CA GLU A 56 -10.01 12.86 -3.37
C GLU A 56 -10.77 12.00 -2.38
N GLU A 57 -10.58 12.25 -1.09
CA GLU A 57 -11.18 11.51 0.01
C GLU A 57 -11.74 12.44 1.06
N MET A 58 -12.87 12.06 1.65
CA MET A 58 -13.48 12.75 2.78
C MET A 58 -13.78 11.75 3.89
N TYR A 59 -13.41 12.11 5.11
CA TYR A 59 -13.67 11.32 6.31
C TYR A 59 -14.40 12.19 7.34
N GLY A 60 -15.67 11.87 7.58
CA GLY A 60 -16.53 12.74 8.38
C GLY A 60 -16.74 14.09 7.69
N SER A 61 -16.20 15.15 8.25
CA SER A 61 -16.23 16.51 7.68
C SER A 61 -14.88 16.96 7.11
N GLU A 62 -13.84 16.13 7.19
CA GLU A 62 -12.49 16.49 6.77
C GLU A 62 -12.20 15.96 5.37
N TRP A 63 -11.70 16.84 4.52
CA TRP A 63 -11.21 16.49 3.19
C TRP A 63 -9.71 16.24 3.23
N ALA A 64 -9.28 15.14 2.61
CA ALA A 64 -7.87 14.92 2.32
C ALA A 64 -7.39 15.99 1.32
N PRO A 65 -6.10 16.37 1.37
CA PRO A 65 -5.55 17.09 0.23
C PRO A 65 -5.50 16.16 -0.98
N LEU A 66 -5.63 16.72 -2.19
CA LEU A 66 -5.58 15.95 -3.43
C LEU A 66 -4.45 14.92 -3.44
N ILE A 67 -4.77 13.66 -3.78
CA ILE A 67 -3.85 12.52 -3.77
C ILE A 67 -3.53 12.12 -5.22
N PRO A 68 -2.48 12.72 -5.83
CA PRO A 68 -2.05 12.37 -7.16
C PRO A 68 -1.20 11.10 -7.19
N ALA A 69 -1.30 10.35 -8.29
CA ALA A 69 -0.35 9.32 -8.66
C ALA A 69 -0.05 9.42 -10.16
N PHE A 70 1.21 9.27 -10.52
CA PHE A 70 1.70 9.28 -11.88
C PHE A 70 2.43 7.97 -12.18
N PHE A 71 2.17 7.41 -13.34
CA PHE A 71 2.76 6.17 -13.81
C PHE A 71 3.30 6.34 -15.22
N ILE A 72 4.43 5.71 -15.48
CA ILE A 72 5.01 5.62 -16.81
C ILE A 72 5.47 4.17 -17.05
N ASP A 73 5.22 3.67 -18.23
CA ASP A 73 5.72 2.37 -18.68
C ASP A 73 6.24 2.46 -20.11
N GLY A 74 7.31 1.72 -20.40
CA GLY A 74 7.93 1.76 -21.69
C GLY A 74 8.57 0.44 -22.11
N ILE A 75 8.35 0.03 -23.38
CA ILE A 75 8.97 -1.15 -23.98
C ILE A 75 10.30 -0.72 -24.59
N ILE A 76 11.43 -1.16 -23.97
CA ILE A 76 12.78 -0.85 -24.43
C ILE A 76 13.17 -1.80 -25.57
N SER A 77 12.90 -3.08 -25.41
CA SER A 77 13.25 -4.10 -26.39
C SER A 77 12.07 -5.02 -26.69
N PRO A 78 11.41 -4.84 -27.85
CA PRO A 78 10.31 -5.73 -28.24
C PRO A 78 10.74 -7.19 -28.42
N LYS A 79 11.97 -7.42 -28.89
CA LYS A 79 12.49 -8.78 -29.11
C LYS A 79 12.71 -9.57 -27.82
N GLY A 80 13.07 -8.87 -26.75
CA GLY A 80 13.28 -9.47 -25.42
C GLY A 80 12.14 -9.15 -24.44
N ASN A 81 11.03 -8.57 -24.91
CA ASN A 81 9.94 -8.10 -24.05
C ASN A 81 10.45 -7.35 -22.81
N VAL A 82 11.48 -6.51 -22.99
CA VAL A 82 12.01 -5.74 -21.89
C VAL A 82 11.17 -4.49 -21.69
N MET A 83 10.59 -4.37 -20.51
CA MET A 83 9.72 -3.27 -20.11
C MET A 83 10.28 -2.55 -18.88
N LEU A 84 10.32 -1.22 -18.93
CA LEU A 84 10.51 -0.36 -17.75
C LEU A 84 9.17 0.13 -17.26
N LYS A 85 9.08 0.29 -15.92
CA LYS A 85 7.94 0.94 -15.26
C LYS A 85 8.48 1.84 -14.17
N ALA A 86 7.83 2.99 -13.98
CA ALA A 86 8.08 3.84 -12.84
C ALA A 86 6.79 4.50 -12.38
N SER A 87 6.72 4.80 -11.10
CA SER A 87 5.60 5.52 -10.54
C SER A 87 6.05 6.46 -9.41
N VAL A 88 5.27 7.52 -9.22
CA VAL A 88 5.30 8.35 -8.04
C VAL A 88 3.87 8.57 -7.58
N SER A 89 3.64 8.41 -6.29
CA SER A 89 2.33 8.61 -5.69
C SER A 89 2.42 9.35 -4.37
N ARG A 90 1.44 10.22 -4.12
CA ARG A 90 1.20 10.75 -2.79
C ARG A 90 0.41 9.74 -1.99
N ASN A 91 0.81 9.50 -0.75
CA ASN A 91 0.09 8.69 0.23
C ASN A 91 -0.60 9.61 1.23
N TYR A 92 -1.81 9.24 1.63
CA TYR A 92 -2.55 9.93 2.66
C TYR A 92 -3.49 8.96 3.36
N ARG A 93 -3.51 8.96 4.69
CA ARG A 93 -4.38 8.07 5.47
C ARG A 93 -4.91 8.78 6.71
N PHE A 94 -6.21 8.80 6.84
CA PHE A 94 -6.86 9.21 8.10
C PHE A 94 -6.73 8.10 9.15
N PRO A 95 -6.61 8.44 10.44
CA PRO A 95 -6.73 7.46 11.51
C PRO A 95 -8.05 6.71 11.41
N THR A 96 -8.01 5.42 11.67
CA THR A 96 -9.22 4.60 11.74
C THR A 96 -10.03 4.94 12.97
N LEU A 97 -11.33 4.60 12.98
CA LEU A 97 -12.14 4.74 14.20
C LEU A 97 -11.56 3.96 15.37
N ASN A 98 -10.91 2.84 15.11
CA ASN A 98 -10.21 2.06 16.11
C ASN A 98 -8.99 2.79 16.67
N ASP A 99 -8.19 3.44 15.83
CA ASP A 99 -7.06 4.25 16.28
C ASP A 99 -7.51 5.40 17.19
N LEU A 100 -8.65 6.01 16.88
CA LEU A 100 -9.15 7.18 17.61
C LEU A 100 -9.88 6.81 18.91
N TYR A 101 -10.70 5.77 18.90
CA TYR A 101 -11.73 5.59 19.92
C TYR A 101 -11.71 4.22 20.62
N PHE A 102 -10.82 3.30 20.26
CA PHE A 102 -10.72 2.01 20.93
C PHE A 102 -10.43 2.19 22.43
N LEU A 103 -11.24 1.58 23.28
CA LEU A 103 -11.00 1.60 24.73
C LEU A 103 -10.29 0.31 25.18
N PRO A 104 -9.23 0.41 26.01
CA PRO A 104 -8.77 1.63 26.73
C PRO A 104 -7.68 2.43 26.02
N GLY A 105 -7.32 2.13 24.77
CA GLY A 105 -6.07 2.60 24.17
C GLY A 105 -6.17 3.65 23.06
N GLY A 106 -7.34 3.92 22.51
CA GLY A 106 -7.49 4.86 21.39
C GLY A 106 -6.99 6.28 21.70
N ASN A 107 -6.58 6.99 20.67
CA ASN A 107 -6.02 8.35 20.80
C ASN A 107 -6.72 9.31 19.81
N PRO A 108 -7.64 10.16 20.27
CA PRO A 108 -8.36 11.11 19.43
C PRO A 108 -7.50 12.27 18.90
N ASN A 109 -6.26 12.41 19.36
CA ASN A 109 -5.34 13.48 18.96
C ASN A 109 -4.35 13.05 17.87
N LEU A 110 -4.62 11.95 17.20
CA LEU A 110 -3.78 11.48 16.09
C LEU A 110 -3.87 12.43 14.89
N ARG A 111 -2.73 12.65 14.26
CA ARG A 111 -2.62 13.34 12.98
C ARG A 111 -2.73 12.34 11.83
N ASN A 112 -3.13 12.83 10.67
CA ASN A 112 -3.23 12.05 9.44
C ASN A 112 -1.83 11.70 8.92
N GLU A 113 -1.63 10.45 8.50
CA GLU A 113 -0.40 10.06 7.83
C GLU A 113 -0.35 10.64 6.42
N HIS A 114 0.83 11.06 6.00
CA HIS A 114 1.03 11.55 4.65
C HIS A 114 2.45 11.29 4.17
N GLY A 115 2.63 11.22 2.86
CA GLY A 115 3.95 10.94 2.32
C GLY A 115 3.96 10.73 0.82
N PHE A 116 5.09 10.23 0.33
CA PHE A 116 5.29 9.89 -1.07
C PHE A 116 5.92 8.51 -1.21
N SER A 117 5.51 7.81 -2.26
CA SER A 117 6.14 6.57 -2.69
C SER A 117 6.61 6.69 -4.12
N TYR A 118 7.77 6.11 -4.37
CA TYR A 118 8.43 6.03 -5.66
C TYR A 118 8.70 4.56 -5.96
N ASP A 119 8.44 4.15 -7.19
CA ASP A 119 8.73 2.81 -7.66
C ASP A 119 9.40 2.89 -9.03
N ALA A 120 10.39 2.05 -9.26
CA ALA A 120 11.00 1.88 -10.57
C ALA A 120 11.39 0.41 -10.76
N GLY A 121 11.02 -0.15 -11.91
CA GLY A 121 11.28 -1.56 -12.16
C GLY A 121 11.56 -1.86 -13.62
N VAL A 122 12.29 -2.94 -13.82
CA VAL A 122 12.51 -3.54 -15.14
C VAL A 122 12.01 -4.98 -15.10
N SER A 123 11.32 -5.37 -16.15
CA SER A 123 10.92 -6.78 -16.36
C SER A 123 11.29 -7.22 -17.76
N PHE A 124 11.53 -8.50 -17.91
CA PHE A 124 11.82 -9.12 -19.19
C PHE A 124 11.16 -10.49 -19.32
N GLU A 125 10.92 -10.90 -20.54
CA GLU A 125 10.46 -12.22 -20.87
C GLU A 125 11.12 -12.66 -22.18
N VAL A 126 11.85 -13.76 -22.13
CA VAL A 126 12.51 -14.37 -23.29
C VAL A 126 12.23 -15.87 -23.32
N GLY A 127 12.17 -16.44 -24.49
CA GLY A 127 11.91 -17.86 -24.60
C GLY A 127 11.93 -18.36 -26.04
N LYS A 128 11.84 -19.68 -26.14
CA LYS A 128 11.64 -20.40 -27.40
C LYS A 128 10.45 -21.32 -27.19
N GLU A 129 9.45 -21.18 -28.03
CA GLU A 129 8.22 -21.96 -27.99
C GLU A 129 8.51 -23.45 -27.85
N ASN A 130 7.79 -24.13 -26.94
CA ASN A 130 7.92 -25.53 -26.63
C ASN A 130 9.34 -26.00 -26.19
N VAL A 131 10.20 -25.09 -25.77
CA VAL A 131 11.54 -25.39 -25.26
C VAL A 131 11.74 -24.75 -23.89
N TYR A 132 11.68 -23.43 -23.81
CA TYR A 132 11.82 -22.74 -22.53
C TYR A 132 11.19 -21.36 -22.56
N LYS A 133 10.81 -20.88 -21.38
CA LYS A 133 10.37 -19.51 -21.11
C LYS A 133 11.07 -19.02 -19.84
N LEU A 134 11.87 -17.97 -19.98
CA LEU A 134 12.51 -17.30 -18.86
C LEU A 134 11.89 -15.91 -18.73
N SER A 135 11.37 -15.59 -17.56
CA SER A 135 10.89 -14.25 -17.23
C SER A 135 11.45 -13.80 -15.88
N GLY A 136 11.57 -12.51 -15.71
CA GLY A 136 12.06 -11.97 -14.45
C GLY A 136 11.92 -10.46 -14.38
N GLY A 137 12.29 -9.92 -13.24
CA GLY A 137 12.29 -8.49 -13.04
C GLY A 137 12.93 -8.08 -11.73
N VAL A 138 13.32 -6.83 -11.70
CA VAL A 138 13.81 -6.14 -10.52
C VAL A 138 12.95 -4.92 -10.31
N ASN A 139 12.49 -4.70 -9.09
CA ASN A 139 11.76 -3.52 -8.67
C ASN A 139 12.51 -2.87 -7.51
N TRP A 140 12.75 -1.58 -7.60
CA TRP A 140 13.18 -0.71 -6.52
C TRP A 140 11.99 0.10 -6.06
N PHE A 141 11.87 0.29 -4.76
CA PHE A 141 10.89 1.19 -4.17
C PHE A 141 11.51 2.04 -3.07
N ASP A 142 10.91 3.19 -2.85
CA ASP A 142 11.29 4.15 -1.82
C ASP A 142 10.02 4.87 -1.33
N SER A 143 9.80 4.91 -0.03
CA SER A 143 8.58 5.47 0.55
C SER A 143 8.89 6.22 1.83
N TYR A 144 8.47 7.47 1.89
CA TYR A 144 8.53 8.32 3.07
C TYR A 144 7.12 8.58 3.57
N ILE A 145 6.89 8.31 4.85
CA ILE A 145 5.60 8.56 5.48
C ILE A 145 5.84 9.33 6.78
N ASP A 146 5.29 10.54 6.82
CA ASP A 146 5.26 11.39 7.99
C ASP A 146 4.03 11.05 8.83
N ASP A 147 4.15 11.26 10.14
CA ASP A 147 3.09 11.02 11.12
C ASP A 147 2.54 9.58 11.12
N TRP A 148 3.39 8.59 10.83
CA TRP A 148 3.02 7.17 10.82
C TRP A 148 2.36 6.77 12.14
N ILE A 149 1.21 6.12 12.08
CA ILE A 149 0.45 5.66 13.25
C ILE A 149 0.87 4.25 13.62
N ILE A 150 1.40 4.10 14.82
CA ILE A 150 1.81 2.79 15.37
C ILE A 150 1.25 2.60 16.77
N TRP A 151 0.80 1.38 17.08
CA TRP A 151 0.34 1.00 18.40
C TRP A 151 1.55 0.59 19.26
N LEU A 152 1.78 1.35 20.33
CA LEU A 152 2.90 1.14 21.26
C LEU A 152 2.39 0.80 22.65
N PRO A 153 3.13 -0.05 23.41
CA PRO A 153 2.78 -0.35 24.79
C PRO A 153 2.89 0.91 25.66
N THR A 154 1.96 1.04 26.57
CA THR A 154 1.95 2.11 27.58
C THR A 154 2.43 1.59 28.93
N THR A 155 2.84 2.47 29.83
CA THR A 155 3.18 2.14 31.23
C THR A 155 1.99 1.59 32.02
N LYS A 156 0.77 1.74 31.50
CA LYS A 156 -0.47 1.26 32.12
C LYS A 156 -0.86 -0.15 31.68
N GLY A 157 -0.03 -0.84 30.88
CA GLY A 157 -0.23 -2.23 30.48
C GLY A 157 -1.16 -2.45 29.27
N PHE A 158 -1.52 -1.41 28.54
CA PHE A 158 -2.26 -1.52 27.27
C PHE A 158 -1.54 -0.80 26.14
N PHE A 159 -1.89 -1.11 24.90
CA PHE A 159 -1.35 -0.44 23.70
C PHE A 159 -2.16 0.81 23.38
N SER A 160 -1.46 1.84 22.89
CA SER A 160 -2.09 3.08 22.43
C SER A 160 -1.43 3.55 21.13
N PRO A 161 -2.19 4.02 20.14
CA PRO A 161 -1.62 4.49 18.89
C PRO A 161 -1.01 5.89 19.07
N ARG A 162 0.12 6.09 18.41
CA ARG A 162 0.84 7.37 18.39
C ARG A 162 1.36 7.63 16.99
N ASN A 163 1.46 8.89 16.63
CA ASN A 163 2.23 9.28 15.47
C ASN A 163 3.72 9.23 15.79
N VAL A 164 4.50 8.53 14.98
CA VAL A 164 5.95 8.67 14.90
C VAL A 164 6.29 9.65 13.79
N LYS A 165 7.35 10.43 13.95
CA LYS A 165 7.60 11.60 13.08
C LYS A 165 7.74 11.21 11.61
N LYS A 166 8.56 10.22 11.30
CA LYS A 166 8.82 9.82 9.94
C LYS A 166 9.28 8.37 9.84
N VAL A 167 8.74 7.66 8.90
CA VAL A 167 9.20 6.32 8.52
C VAL A 167 9.67 6.35 7.08
N HIS A 168 10.88 5.85 6.85
CA HIS A 168 11.46 5.64 5.53
C HIS A 168 11.55 4.15 5.27
N ALA A 169 10.82 3.66 4.29
CA ALA A 169 10.84 2.27 3.83
C ALA A 169 11.35 2.25 2.38
N TYR A 170 12.37 1.46 2.13
CA TYR A 170 12.97 1.35 0.79
C TYR A 170 13.44 -0.08 0.55
N GLY A 171 13.75 -0.40 -0.71
CA GLY A 171 14.25 -1.72 -0.98
C GLY A 171 14.30 -2.12 -2.43
N ILE A 172 14.66 -3.39 -2.62
CA ILE A 172 14.75 -4.03 -3.92
C ILE A 172 14.06 -5.39 -3.84
N GLU A 173 13.22 -5.67 -4.81
CA GLU A 173 12.59 -6.96 -5.03
C GLU A 173 13.04 -7.54 -6.36
N VAL A 174 13.42 -8.81 -6.36
CA VAL A 174 13.82 -9.57 -7.55
C VAL A 174 12.91 -10.79 -7.69
N LYS A 175 12.44 -11.04 -8.90
CA LYS A 175 11.65 -12.26 -9.24
C LYS A 175 12.20 -12.88 -10.50
N ALA A 176 12.27 -14.19 -10.53
CA ALA A 176 12.64 -14.96 -11.70
C ALA A 176 11.77 -16.21 -11.81
N ASN A 177 11.38 -16.55 -13.03
CA ASN A 177 10.64 -17.76 -13.38
C ASN A 177 11.29 -18.38 -14.60
N LEU A 178 11.55 -19.67 -14.53
CA LEU A 178 12.06 -20.49 -15.63
C LEU A 178 11.14 -21.69 -15.84
N ALA A 179 10.42 -21.71 -16.95
CA ALA A 179 9.69 -22.88 -17.41
C ALA A 179 10.48 -23.55 -18.54
N VAL A 180 10.72 -24.84 -18.41
CA VAL A 180 11.46 -25.66 -19.42
C VAL A 180 10.65 -26.86 -19.77
N GLN A 181 10.57 -27.14 -21.06
CA GLN A 181 9.95 -28.36 -21.63
C GLN A 181 11.01 -29.27 -22.24
N PRO A 182 11.67 -30.12 -21.43
CA PRO A 182 12.76 -30.99 -21.90
C PRO A 182 12.28 -32.10 -22.82
N ALA A 183 11.00 -32.47 -22.74
CA ALA A 183 10.35 -33.42 -23.62
C ALA A 183 8.86 -33.10 -23.75
N LYS A 184 8.17 -33.68 -24.74
CA LYS A 184 6.77 -33.37 -25.08
C LYS A 184 5.80 -33.42 -23.89
N ASP A 185 6.01 -34.38 -22.98
CA ASP A 185 5.11 -34.64 -21.85
C ASP A 185 5.67 -34.14 -20.50
N TRP A 186 6.77 -33.36 -20.52
CA TRP A 186 7.43 -32.84 -19.32
C TRP A 186 7.47 -31.32 -19.31
N LEU A 187 6.99 -30.74 -18.24
CA LEU A 187 7.14 -29.31 -17.95
C LEU A 187 7.78 -29.15 -16.57
N ILE A 188 8.89 -28.44 -16.52
CA ILE A 188 9.57 -28.05 -15.27
C ILE A 188 9.40 -26.54 -15.10
N ASP A 189 8.84 -26.14 -13.97
CA ASP A 189 8.63 -24.72 -13.61
C ASP A 189 9.39 -24.41 -12.33
N LEU A 190 10.34 -23.47 -12.41
CA LEU A 190 11.19 -23.02 -11.31
C LEU A 190 10.91 -21.55 -11.05
N ASN A 191 10.51 -21.24 -9.82
CA ASN A 191 10.21 -19.88 -9.37
C ASN A 191 11.15 -19.50 -8.24
N GLY A 192 11.69 -18.29 -8.30
CA GLY A 192 12.51 -17.70 -7.26
C GLY A 192 12.17 -16.24 -7.01
N SER A 193 12.23 -15.82 -5.77
CA SER A 193 12.11 -14.42 -5.41
C SER A 193 13.05 -14.06 -4.26
N TYR A 194 13.53 -12.83 -4.29
CA TYR A 194 14.32 -12.23 -3.23
C TYR A 194 13.80 -10.83 -2.95
N SER A 195 13.72 -10.47 -1.67
CA SER A 195 13.29 -9.15 -1.24
C SER A 195 14.21 -8.67 -0.12
N TRP A 196 14.68 -7.44 -0.27
CA TRP A 196 15.44 -6.71 0.74
C TRP A 196 14.71 -5.38 0.99
N THR A 197 14.08 -5.26 2.17
CA THR A 197 13.10 -4.21 2.46
C THR A 197 13.29 -3.61 3.85
N PRO A 198 14.38 -2.85 4.07
CA PRO A 198 14.58 -2.15 5.33
C PRO A 198 13.52 -1.05 5.54
N SER A 199 13.21 -0.81 6.80
CA SER A 199 12.38 0.31 7.24
C SER A 199 13.05 0.98 8.44
N ILE A 200 13.17 2.29 8.39
CA ILE A 200 13.87 3.11 9.38
C ILE A 200 12.90 4.14 9.93
N ASN A 201 12.87 4.25 11.26
CA ASN A 201 12.21 5.37 11.92
C ASN A 201 13.21 6.53 12.03
N GLU A 202 12.98 7.62 11.28
CA GLU A 202 13.85 8.81 11.24
C GLU A 202 13.48 9.87 12.28
N GLY A 203 12.61 9.55 13.21
CA GLY A 203 12.08 10.51 14.15
C GLY A 203 12.06 10.04 15.60
N GLU A 204 13.18 10.11 16.30
CA GLU A 204 13.14 10.24 17.77
C GLU A 204 12.97 11.71 18.19
#